data_f18c8472df93f19ab3cfec912ec23f9c
#
_entry.id   f18c8472df93f19ab3cfec912ec23f9c
#
_cell.length_a   1.000
_cell.length_b   1.000
_cell.length_c   1.000
_cell.angle_alpha   90.00
_cell.angle_beta   90.00
_cell.angle_gamma   90.00
#
_symmetry.space_group_name_H-M   'P 1'
#
loop_
_entity.id
_entity.type
_entity.pdbx_description
1 polymer ?
#
loop_
_entity_poly.entity_id
_entity_poly.type
_entity_poly.pdbx_seq_one_letter_code
_entity_poly.pdbx_strand_id
1 'polypeptide(L)'
;MEDIYKLIDDINLQKLDHLDTRVNEALTSNNDDALFILGETLYNFGLTPQGLEVFRTLYHKYPDESELLIYFIEGLMSENQTDEALEYLNQVELSPEKLMLEADLYQQINMTEVAIDKLTEARELEPNDPIIHFALAELLYFDGQYLRATREYEVVLDTGEYEINGINLFSRMADCALQSGNYSDAIQLFDEISEDEMISDDFFKKAIAYEKNDLTQEAIKIMTTLLSKDPDFIQGYFYLQSLYENEKNYPDAIETGKEGLRLNQFYKELMVSTGSLEIEHGDANEGVELLKKALEVDNAYHEPLLILSDLFRQEEDYEAIISLLSYVDRKSVV
;
A
#
# COMPACT_ATOMS: atom_id res chain seq x y z
N MET A 1 11.25 -6.30 -44.41
CA MET A 1 10.39 -5.37 -43.65
C MET A 1 9.62 -6.23 -42.68
N GLU A 2 9.81 -6.05 -41.37
CA GLU A 2 9.07 -6.78 -40.33
C GLU A 2 7.59 -6.46 -40.51
N ASP A 3 6.74 -7.48 -40.43
CA ASP A 3 5.31 -7.28 -40.33
C ASP A 3 4.98 -6.89 -38.89
N ILE A 4 4.62 -5.61 -38.65
CA ILE A 4 4.37 -5.06 -37.32
C ILE A 4 3.28 -5.84 -36.60
N TYR A 5 2.21 -6.23 -37.29
CA TYR A 5 1.14 -7.01 -36.67
C TYR A 5 1.62 -8.39 -36.21
N LYS A 6 2.54 -9.01 -36.98
CA LYS A 6 3.17 -10.27 -36.58
C LYS A 6 4.07 -10.08 -35.33
N LEU A 7 4.77 -8.95 -35.25
CA LEU A 7 5.57 -8.62 -34.07
C LEU A 7 4.66 -8.44 -32.84
N ILE A 8 3.54 -7.73 -32.99
CA ILE A 8 2.52 -7.57 -31.94
C ILE A 8 1.97 -8.93 -31.48
N ASP A 9 1.62 -9.81 -32.42
CA ASP A 9 1.14 -11.17 -32.10
C ASP A 9 2.20 -11.98 -31.35
N ASP A 10 3.46 -11.90 -31.75
CA ASP A 10 4.57 -12.59 -31.07
C ASP A 10 4.80 -12.05 -29.67
N ILE A 11 4.70 -10.72 -29.43
CA ILE A 11 4.77 -10.11 -28.08
C ILE A 11 3.64 -10.61 -27.21
N ASN A 12 2.40 -10.62 -27.71
CA ASN A 12 1.23 -11.16 -27.01
C ASN A 12 1.39 -12.64 -26.64
N LEU A 13 2.15 -13.40 -27.41
CA LEU A 13 2.52 -14.80 -27.14
C LEU A 13 3.80 -14.95 -26.32
N GLN A 14 4.37 -13.84 -25.81
CA GLN A 14 5.64 -13.77 -25.07
C GLN A 14 6.85 -14.34 -25.82
N LYS A 15 6.86 -14.24 -27.16
CA LYS A 15 7.97 -14.61 -28.03
C LYS A 15 8.83 -13.40 -28.31
N LEU A 16 9.84 -13.18 -27.48
CA LEU A 16 10.65 -11.95 -27.45
C LEU A 16 12.02 -12.11 -28.11
N ASP A 17 12.23 -13.16 -28.90
CA ASP A 17 13.51 -13.40 -29.58
C ASP A 17 13.87 -12.21 -30.52
N HIS A 18 15.08 -11.68 -30.35
CA HIS A 18 15.59 -10.56 -31.14
C HIS A 18 14.71 -9.29 -31.14
N LEU A 19 14.00 -9.03 -30.02
CA LEU A 19 13.00 -7.97 -29.91
C LEU A 19 13.55 -6.60 -30.38
N ASP A 20 14.69 -6.16 -29.86
CA ASP A 20 15.28 -4.83 -30.22
C ASP A 20 15.51 -4.70 -31.71
N THR A 21 16.02 -5.75 -32.36
CA THR A 21 16.26 -5.73 -33.81
C THR A 21 14.93 -5.61 -34.57
N ARG A 22 13.93 -6.36 -34.16
CA ARG A 22 12.60 -6.38 -34.80
C ARG A 22 11.86 -5.06 -34.62
N VAL A 23 11.93 -4.46 -33.41
CA VAL A 23 11.37 -3.12 -33.15
C VAL A 23 12.08 -2.09 -34.04
N ASN A 24 13.42 -2.09 -34.10
CA ASN A 24 14.19 -1.18 -34.95
C ASN A 24 13.83 -1.33 -36.43
N GLU A 25 13.57 -2.54 -36.91
CA GLU A 25 13.07 -2.77 -38.29
C GLU A 25 11.66 -2.20 -38.47
N ALA A 26 10.78 -2.39 -37.48
CA ALA A 26 9.41 -1.86 -37.49
C ALA A 26 9.38 -0.33 -37.55
N LEU A 27 10.29 0.37 -36.84
CA LEU A 27 10.43 1.85 -36.89
C LEU A 27 10.73 2.42 -38.29
N THR A 28 11.22 1.60 -39.19
CA THR A 28 11.43 2.03 -40.60
C THR A 28 10.14 1.98 -41.43
N SER A 29 9.04 1.50 -40.86
CA SER A 29 7.74 1.42 -41.55
C SER A 29 7.10 2.80 -41.69
N ASN A 30 6.23 2.94 -42.68
CA ASN A 30 5.36 4.10 -42.84
C ASN A 30 3.93 3.86 -42.31
N ASN A 31 3.71 2.76 -41.57
CA ASN A 31 2.43 2.45 -41.00
C ASN A 31 2.39 2.92 -39.51
N ASP A 32 2.08 4.21 -39.34
CA ASP A 32 2.12 4.87 -38.02
C ASP A 32 1.04 4.34 -37.08
N ASP A 33 -0.14 3.97 -37.59
CA ASP A 33 -1.20 3.35 -36.78
C ASP A 33 -0.75 2.00 -36.19
N ALA A 34 -0.07 1.19 -36.99
CA ALA A 34 0.48 -0.08 -36.50
C ALA A 34 1.65 0.14 -35.52
N LEU A 35 2.46 1.19 -35.72
CA LEU A 35 3.52 1.58 -34.77
C LEU A 35 2.91 2.02 -33.43
N PHE A 36 1.82 2.79 -33.45
CA PHE A 36 1.13 3.21 -32.23
C PHE A 36 0.67 1.99 -31.43
N ILE A 37 -0.04 1.05 -32.07
CA ILE A 37 -0.49 -0.21 -31.44
C ILE A 37 0.71 -1.02 -30.91
N LEU A 38 1.83 -1.04 -31.64
CA LEU A 38 3.05 -1.70 -31.16
C LEU A 38 3.59 -1.03 -29.89
N GLY A 39 3.63 0.30 -29.84
CA GLY A 39 4.07 1.05 -28.67
C GLY A 39 3.22 0.75 -27.44
N GLU A 40 1.88 0.80 -27.56
CA GLU A 40 0.95 0.42 -26.49
C GLU A 40 1.16 -1.03 -26.05
N THR A 41 1.30 -1.95 -27.01
CA THR A 41 1.54 -3.37 -26.69
C THR A 41 2.83 -3.52 -25.87
N LEU A 42 3.90 -2.86 -26.28
CA LEU A 42 5.20 -2.89 -25.58
C LEU A 42 5.07 -2.38 -24.15
N TYR A 43 4.36 -1.28 -23.91
CA TYR A 43 4.12 -0.73 -22.57
C TYR A 43 3.28 -1.69 -21.70
N ASN A 44 2.22 -2.26 -22.27
CA ASN A 44 1.36 -3.22 -21.55
C ASN A 44 2.12 -4.47 -21.10
N PHE A 45 3.19 -4.85 -21.79
CA PHE A 45 4.07 -5.97 -21.42
C PHE A 45 5.30 -5.54 -20.59
N GLY A 46 5.39 -4.27 -20.17
CA GLY A 46 6.52 -3.75 -19.40
C GLY A 46 7.83 -3.63 -20.19
N LEU A 47 7.74 -3.65 -21.53
CA LEU A 47 8.87 -3.50 -22.45
C LEU A 47 9.10 -2.00 -22.73
N THR A 48 9.26 -1.23 -21.67
CA THR A 48 9.25 0.23 -21.71
C THR A 48 10.34 0.83 -22.57
N PRO A 49 11.62 0.36 -22.55
CA PRO A 49 12.65 0.93 -23.41
C PRO A 49 12.30 0.89 -24.91
N GLN A 50 11.72 -0.24 -25.35
CA GLN A 50 11.34 -0.41 -26.76
C GLN A 50 10.09 0.41 -27.10
N GLY A 51 9.10 0.48 -26.20
CA GLY A 51 7.92 1.33 -26.37
C GLY A 51 8.27 2.80 -26.41
N LEU A 52 9.20 3.27 -25.58
CA LEU A 52 9.72 4.64 -25.58
C LEU A 52 10.33 5.01 -26.94
N GLU A 53 11.13 4.14 -27.56
CA GLU A 53 11.69 4.39 -28.89
C GLU A 53 10.60 4.51 -29.99
N VAL A 54 9.53 3.71 -29.86
CA VAL A 54 8.38 3.81 -30.77
C VAL A 54 7.69 5.17 -30.60
N PHE A 55 7.31 5.55 -29.37
CA PHE A 55 6.62 6.81 -29.12
C PHE A 55 7.52 8.03 -29.35
N ARG A 56 8.82 7.94 -29.07
CA ARG A 56 9.80 8.97 -29.43
C ARG A 56 9.79 9.22 -30.95
N THR A 57 9.76 8.15 -31.74
CA THR A 57 9.74 8.26 -33.21
C THR A 57 8.42 8.87 -33.70
N LEU A 58 7.29 8.44 -33.16
CA LEU A 58 5.97 8.95 -33.53
C LEU A 58 5.81 10.43 -33.11
N TYR A 59 6.19 10.78 -31.88
CA TYR A 59 6.11 12.16 -31.40
C TYR A 59 6.96 13.13 -32.21
N HIS A 60 8.21 12.76 -32.56
CA HIS A 60 9.04 13.60 -33.43
C HIS A 60 8.43 13.80 -34.81
N LYS A 61 7.62 12.86 -35.28
CA LYS A 61 6.92 12.97 -36.57
C LYS A 61 5.64 13.81 -36.47
N TYR A 62 4.98 13.78 -35.31
CA TYR A 62 3.72 14.43 -35.06
C TYR A 62 3.73 15.17 -33.69
N PRO A 63 4.52 16.26 -33.55
CA PRO A 63 4.74 16.93 -32.27
C PRO A 63 3.52 17.69 -31.73
N ASP A 64 2.52 17.92 -32.57
CA ASP A 64 1.27 18.61 -32.19
C ASP A 64 0.21 17.63 -31.67
N GLU A 65 0.47 16.32 -31.66
CA GLU A 65 -0.46 15.31 -31.18
C GLU A 65 -0.24 15.09 -29.66
N SER A 66 -1.17 15.60 -28.85
CA SER A 66 -1.08 15.54 -27.38
C SER A 66 -1.06 14.12 -26.84
N GLU A 67 -1.79 13.18 -27.46
CA GLU A 67 -1.79 11.77 -27.07
C GLU A 67 -0.40 11.14 -27.19
N LEU A 68 0.33 11.43 -28.29
CA LEU A 68 1.70 10.92 -28.45
C LEU A 68 2.66 11.51 -27.42
N LEU A 69 2.46 12.78 -27.04
CA LEU A 69 3.26 13.39 -25.96
C LEU A 69 3.05 12.65 -24.64
N ILE A 70 1.81 12.30 -24.28
CA ILE A 70 1.52 11.59 -23.04
C ILE A 70 2.29 10.27 -23.00
N TYR A 71 2.14 9.41 -24.00
CA TYR A 71 2.87 8.13 -24.06
C TYR A 71 4.40 8.32 -24.07
N PHE A 72 4.89 9.35 -24.74
CA PHE A 72 6.32 9.66 -24.77
C PHE A 72 6.84 10.06 -23.39
N ILE A 73 6.12 10.94 -22.70
CA ILE A 73 6.46 11.36 -21.32
C ILE A 73 6.38 10.19 -20.35
N GLU A 74 5.33 9.36 -20.41
CA GLU A 74 5.21 8.14 -19.59
C GLU A 74 6.41 7.20 -19.77
N GLY A 75 6.87 7.03 -21.01
CA GLY A 75 8.07 6.25 -21.29
C GLY A 75 9.33 6.86 -20.70
N LEU A 76 9.51 8.17 -20.83
CA LEU A 76 10.64 8.88 -20.22
C LEU A 76 10.63 8.77 -18.70
N MET A 77 9.46 8.89 -18.08
CA MET A 77 9.27 8.71 -16.64
C MET A 77 9.66 7.31 -16.18
N SER A 78 9.17 6.29 -16.89
CA SER A 78 9.45 4.88 -16.57
C SER A 78 10.95 4.54 -16.68
N GLU A 79 11.66 5.22 -17.58
CA GLU A 79 13.12 5.09 -17.75
C GLU A 79 13.92 6.07 -16.87
N ASN A 80 13.27 6.77 -15.92
CA ASN A 80 13.87 7.77 -15.03
C ASN A 80 14.54 8.94 -15.78
N GLN A 81 14.09 9.27 -17.00
CA GLN A 81 14.57 10.39 -17.81
C GLN A 81 13.78 11.68 -17.52
N THR A 82 13.62 12.01 -16.24
CA THR A 82 12.74 13.09 -15.76
C THR A 82 13.13 14.47 -16.30
N ASP A 83 14.43 14.77 -16.38
CA ASP A 83 14.90 16.06 -16.91
C ASP A 83 14.50 16.24 -18.38
N GLU A 84 14.63 15.19 -19.21
CA GLU A 84 14.21 15.21 -20.61
C GLU A 84 12.69 15.39 -20.73
N ALA A 85 11.91 14.68 -19.89
CA ALA A 85 10.46 14.81 -19.84
C ALA A 85 10.03 16.26 -19.53
N LEU A 86 10.65 16.89 -18.53
CA LEU A 86 10.38 18.30 -18.18
C LEU A 86 10.76 19.26 -19.31
N GLU A 87 11.85 19.02 -20.03
CA GLU A 87 12.24 19.84 -21.19
C GLU A 87 11.17 19.81 -22.29
N TYR A 88 10.59 18.65 -22.57
CA TYR A 88 9.48 18.54 -23.54
C TYR A 88 8.22 19.23 -23.04
N LEU A 89 7.82 19.00 -21.78
CA LEU A 89 6.64 19.65 -21.20
C LEU A 89 6.74 21.17 -21.16
N ASN A 90 7.93 21.74 -20.95
CA ASN A 90 8.13 23.18 -20.96
C ASN A 90 7.85 23.84 -22.32
N GLN A 91 7.83 23.07 -23.41
CA GLN A 91 7.54 23.56 -24.76
C GLN A 91 6.07 23.48 -25.12
N VAL A 92 5.26 22.79 -24.31
CA VAL A 92 3.82 22.58 -24.53
C VAL A 92 3.03 23.75 -23.94
N GLU A 93 1.96 24.14 -24.61
CA GLU A 93 1.03 25.16 -24.10
C GLU A 93 0.41 24.70 -22.77
N LEU A 94 0.09 25.67 -21.93
CA LEU A 94 -0.54 25.42 -20.63
C LEU A 94 -1.91 24.74 -20.81
N SER A 95 -2.06 23.56 -20.25
CA SER A 95 -3.32 22.83 -20.21
C SER A 95 -3.39 22.01 -18.92
N PRO A 96 -4.60 21.55 -18.50
CA PRO A 96 -4.75 20.69 -17.35
C PRO A 96 -3.93 19.39 -17.48
N GLU A 97 -3.93 18.75 -18.64
CA GLU A 97 -3.19 17.50 -18.91
C GLU A 97 -1.68 17.70 -18.74
N LYS A 98 -1.14 18.81 -19.26
CA LYS A 98 0.26 19.18 -19.04
C LYS A 98 0.59 19.29 -17.56
N LEU A 99 -0.25 20.00 -16.79
CA LEU A 99 -0.03 20.21 -15.35
C LEU A 99 -0.12 18.90 -14.57
N MET A 100 -1.01 17.99 -14.98
CA MET A 100 -1.10 16.65 -14.40
C MET A 100 0.19 15.84 -14.67
N LEU A 101 0.70 15.84 -15.90
CA LEU A 101 1.97 15.19 -16.22
C LEU A 101 3.16 15.81 -15.46
N GLU A 102 3.19 17.15 -15.34
CA GLU A 102 4.19 17.81 -14.49
C GLU A 102 4.08 17.38 -13.03
N ALA A 103 2.87 17.24 -12.49
CA ALA A 103 2.64 16.77 -11.12
C ALA A 103 3.16 15.33 -10.92
N ASP A 104 2.87 14.42 -11.84
CA ASP A 104 3.36 13.05 -11.79
C ASP A 104 4.90 13.00 -11.81
N LEU A 105 5.54 13.80 -12.66
CA LEU A 105 6.99 13.94 -12.72
C LEU A 105 7.58 14.45 -11.40
N TYR A 106 7.00 15.51 -10.83
CA TYR A 106 7.46 16.06 -9.56
C TYR A 106 7.25 15.08 -8.40
N GLN A 107 6.16 14.31 -8.41
CA GLN A 107 5.93 13.26 -7.43
C GLN A 107 7.00 12.17 -7.52
N GLN A 108 7.36 11.73 -8.73
CA GLN A 108 8.37 10.69 -8.96
C GLN A 108 9.74 11.08 -8.38
N ILE A 109 10.09 12.36 -8.41
CA ILE A 109 11.34 12.87 -7.82
C ILE A 109 11.16 13.36 -6.37
N ASN A 110 10.07 12.97 -5.71
CA ASN A 110 9.74 13.31 -4.31
C ASN A 110 9.60 14.82 -4.04
N MET A 111 9.20 15.61 -5.04
CA MET A 111 8.87 17.03 -4.89
C MET A 111 7.35 17.22 -4.72
N THR A 112 6.79 16.58 -3.69
CA THR A 112 5.35 16.48 -3.46
C THR A 112 4.64 17.84 -3.38
N GLU A 113 5.25 18.83 -2.72
CA GLU A 113 4.68 20.19 -2.62
C GLU A 113 4.50 20.83 -4.02
N VAL A 114 5.51 20.66 -4.90
CA VAL A 114 5.42 21.19 -6.29
C VAL A 114 4.35 20.45 -7.09
N ALA A 115 4.25 19.13 -6.91
CA ALA A 115 3.21 18.32 -7.54
C ALA A 115 1.80 18.78 -7.12
N ILE A 116 1.59 19.05 -5.82
CA ILE A 116 0.33 19.60 -5.29
C ILE A 116 0.02 20.98 -5.90
N ASP A 117 1.02 21.85 -6.04
CA ASP A 117 0.84 23.16 -6.67
C ASP A 117 0.41 22.99 -8.12
N LYS A 118 1.03 22.07 -8.89
CA LYS A 118 0.67 21.79 -10.28
C LYS A 118 -0.77 21.29 -10.44
N LEU A 119 -1.20 20.35 -9.61
CA LEU A 119 -2.60 19.89 -9.62
C LEU A 119 -3.57 20.97 -9.13
N THR A 120 -3.14 21.85 -8.24
CA THR A 120 -3.94 23.01 -7.82
C THR A 120 -4.14 23.99 -9.00
N GLU A 121 -3.09 24.26 -9.78
CA GLU A 121 -3.17 25.04 -11.02
C GLU A 121 -4.09 24.35 -12.06
N ALA A 122 -3.99 23.02 -12.23
CA ALA A 122 -4.87 22.27 -13.13
C ALA A 122 -6.35 22.39 -12.73
N ARG A 123 -6.64 22.26 -11.43
CA ARG A 123 -7.99 22.45 -10.88
C ARG A 123 -8.53 23.88 -11.11
N GLU A 124 -7.67 24.90 -11.08
CA GLU A 124 -8.10 26.27 -11.38
C GLU A 124 -8.52 26.44 -12.85
N LEU A 125 -7.91 25.68 -13.78
CA LEU A 125 -8.30 25.66 -15.18
C LEU A 125 -9.59 24.88 -15.42
N GLU A 126 -9.75 23.71 -14.77
CA GLU A 126 -10.95 22.86 -14.87
C GLU A 126 -11.50 22.50 -13.47
N PRO A 127 -12.27 23.41 -12.87
CA PRO A 127 -12.71 23.28 -11.46
C PRO A 127 -13.70 22.16 -11.18
N ASN A 128 -14.22 21.48 -12.19
CA ASN A 128 -15.22 20.41 -12.03
C ASN A 128 -14.74 19.07 -12.60
N ASP A 129 -13.47 18.95 -12.98
CA ASP A 129 -12.94 17.69 -13.47
C ASP A 129 -12.66 16.72 -12.30
N PRO A 130 -13.39 15.58 -12.19
CA PRO A 130 -13.24 14.65 -11.07
C PRO A 130 -11.87 13.97 -11.04
N ILE A 131 -11.20 13.82 -12.20
CA ILE A 131 -9.89 13.17 -12.27
C ILE A 131 -8.82 14.06 -11.64
N ILE A 132 -8.87 15.38 -11.89
CA ILE A 132 -7.97 16.35 -11.28
C ILE A 132 -8.18 16.41 -9.77
N HIS A 133 -9.44 16.47 -9.32
CA HIS A 133 -9.76 16.44 -7.89
C HIS A 133 -9.29 15.15 -7.22
N PHE A 134 -9.50 14.00 -7.86
CA PHE A 134 -9.02 12.72 -7.35
C PHE A 134 -7.50 12.67 -7.25
N ALA A 135 -6.78 13.08 -8.31
CA ALA A 135 -5.31 13.11 -8.31
C ALA A 135 -4.77 14.04 -7.20
N LEU A 136 -5.37 15.22 -7.05
CA LEU A 136 -5.00 16.15 -5.98
C LEU A 136 -5.30 15.58 -4.59
N ALA A 137 -6.44 14.90 -4.42
CA ALA A 137 -6.81 14.26 -3.17
C ALA A 137 -5.82 13.17 -2.78
N GLU A 138 -5.41 12.31 -3.71
CA GLU A 138 -4.42 11.26 -3.47
C GLU A 138 -3.06 11.86 -3.05
N LEU A 139 -2.56 12.90 -3.74
CA LEU A 139 -1.32 13.56 -3.33
C LEU A 139 -1.42 14.17 -1.93
N LEU A 140 -2.52 14.86 -1.64
CA LEU A 140 -2.77 15.44 -0.32
C LEU A 140 -2.89 14.37 0.78
N TYR A 141 -3.51 13.23 0.47
CA TYR A 141 -3.58 12.09 1.37
C TYR A 141 -2.20 11.54 1.71
N PHE A 142 -1.36 11.27 0.71
CA PHE A 142 0.01 10.79 0.92
C PHE A 142 0.92 11.81 1.62
N ASP A 143 0.67 13.10 1.44
CA ASP A 143 1.37 14.18 2.15
C ASP A 143 0.85 14.41 3.58
N GLY A 144 -0.17 13.67 4.01
CA GLY A 144 -0.76 13.78 5.35
C GLY A 144 -1.70 14.98 5.52
N GLN A 145 -2.08 15.67 4.44
CA GLN A 145 -3.00 16.80 4.45
C GLN A 145 -4.47 16.33 4.39
N TYR A 146 -4.85 15.44 5.30
CA TYR A 146 -6.11 14.69 5.28
C TYR A 146 -7.37 15.54 5.13
N LEU A 147 -7.46 16.69 5.84
CA LEU A 147 -8.63 17.57 5.73
C LEU A 147 -8.78 18.23 4.36
N ARG A 148 -7.66 18.45 3.67
CA ARG A 148 -7.70 18.96 2.29
C ARG A 148 -8.06 17.84 1.33
N ALA A 149 -7.45 16.66 1.50
CA ALA A 149 -7.75 15.47 0.72
C ALA A 149 -9.25 15.15 0.75
N THR A 150 -9.87 15.12 1.94
CA THR A 150 -11.30 14.86 2.10
C THR A 150 -12.16 15.80 1.25
N ARG A 151 -11.84 17.10 1.22
CA ARG A 151 -12.61 18.07 0.43
C ARG A 151 -12.53 17.82 -1.07
N GLU A 152 -11.37 17.41 -1.54
CA GLU A 152 -11.21 17.07 -2.97
C GLU A 152 -11.96 15.77 -3.32
N TYR A 153 -11.95 14.75 -2.44
CA TYR A 153 -12.76 13.54 -2.60
C TYR A 153 -14.27 13.83 -2.58
N GLU A 154 -14.73 14.75 -1.71
CA GLU A 154 -16.14 15.18 -1.67
C GLU A 154 -16.61 15.73 -3.02
N VAL A 155 -15.78 16.52 -3.71
CA VAL A 155 -16.10 17.01 -5.06
C VAL A 155 -16.26 15.87 -6.05
N VAL A 156 -15.43 14.84 -5.96
CA VAL A 156 -15.56 13.66 -6.81
C VAL A 156 -16.86 12.90 -6.49
N LEU A 157 -17.18 12.69 -5.21
CA LEU A 157 -18.44 12.03 -4.81
C LEU A 157 -19.68 12.78 -5.31
N ASP A 158 -19.64 14.11 -5.38
CA ASP A 158 -20.75 14.92 -5.88
C ASP A 158 -21.05 14.65 -7.37
N THR A 159 -20.14 14.07 -8.13
CA THR A 159 -20.39 13.59 -9.50
C THR A 159 -21.16 12.27 -9.57
N GLY A 160 -21.30 11.58 -8.44
CA GLY A 160 -21.92 10.25 -8.31
C GLY A 160 -20.94 9.09 -8.48
N GLU A 161 -19.67 9.38 -8.64
CA GLU A 161 -18.60 8.36 -8.68
C GLU A 161 -18.08 8.11 -7.26
N TYR A 162 -18.09 6.87 -6.81
CA TYR A 162 -17.60 6.45 -5.49
C TYR A 162 -16.35 5.56 -5.57
N GLU A 163 -15.91 5.23 -6.78
CA GLU A 163 -14.71 4.45 -7.05
C GLU A 163 -13.99 4.98 -8.28
N ILE A 164 -12.69 5.25 -8.17
CA ILE A 164 -11.81 5.61 -9.28
C ILE A 164 -10.57 4.73 -9.22
N ASN A 165 -10.20 4.12 -10.35
CA ASN A 165 -9.02 3.25 -10.48
C ASN A 165 -8.96 2.13 -9.42
N GLY A 166 -10.11 1.57 -9.01
CA GLY A 166 -10.19 0.53 -7.99
C GLY A 166 -10.04 1.05 -6.55
N ILE A 167 -10.06 2.37 -6.35
CA ILE A 167 -9.99 3.01 -5.03
C ILE A 167 -11.39 3.48 -4.65
N ASN A 168 -11.93 2.92 -3.57
CA ASN A 168 -13.19 3.35 -2.99
C ASN A 168 -13.00 4.67 -2.21
N LEU A 169 -13.73 5.71 -2.59
CA LEU A 169 -13.57 7.05 -2.02
C LEU A 169 -14.00 7.12 -0.55
N PHE A 170 -15.04 6.36 -0.16
CA PHE A 170 -15.45 6.29 1.24
C PHE A 170 -14.35 5.68 2.11
N SER A 171 -13.66 4.65 1.62
CA SER A 171 -12.50 4.05 2.32
C SER A 171 -11.37 5.07 2.50
N ARG A 172 -11.03 5.85 1.46
CA ARG A 172 -10.02 6.90 1.54
C ARG A 172 -10.40 8.01 2.52
N MET A 173 -11.63 8.48 2.44
CA MET A 173 -12.13 9.54 3.33
C MET A 173 -12.24 9.04 4.78
N ALA A 174 -12.64 7.79 4.99
CA ALA A 174 -12.65 7.16 6.32
C ALA A 174 -11.24 7.08 6.92
N ASP A 175 -10.24 6.73 6.10
CA ASP A 175 -8.84 6.75 6.53
C ASP A 175 -8.36 8.18 6.85
N CYS A 176 -8.69 9.16 6.01
CA CYS A 176 -8.42 10.57 6.32
C CYS A 176 -9.02 11.00 7.66
N ALA A 177 -10.27 10.62 7.94
CA ALA A 177 -10.94 10.92 9.20
C ALA A 177 -10.26 10.21 10.38
N LEU A 178 -9.88 8.94 10.22
CA LEU A 178 -9.17 8.15 11.22
C LEU A 178 -7.82 8.78 11.57
N GLN A 179 -7.01 9.14 10.57
CA GLN A 179 -5.71 9.78 10.75
C GLN A 179 -5.82 11.19 11.37
N SER A 180 -6.95 11.87 11.14
CA SER A 180 -7.26 13.17 11.74
C SER A 180 -7.82 13.06 13.16
N GLY A 181 -8.05 11.85 13.68
CA GLY A 181 -8.65 11.62 14.99
C GLY A 181 -10.18 11.80 15.02
N ASN A 182 -10.84 11.92 13.88
CA ASN A 182 -12.28 12.07 13.74
C ASN A 182 -12.94 10.67 13.65
N TYR A 183 -12.86 9.89 14.72
CA TYR A 183 -13.23 8.48 14.71
C TYR A 183 -14.71 8.25 14.40
N SER A 184 -15.60 9.13 14.88
CA SER A 184 -17.03 9.04 14.59
C SER A 184 -17.34 9.19 13.10
N ASP A 185 -16.65 10.13 12.44
CA ASP A 185 -16.82 10.36 10.99
C ASP A 185 -16.22 9.20 10.20
N ALA A 186 -15.07 8.66 10.64
CA ALA A 186 -14.47 7.47 10.05
C ALA A 186 -15.43 6.27 10.07
N ILE A 187 -16.09 6.02 11.21
CA ILE A 187 -17.08 4.94 11.34
C ILE A 187 -18.23 5.14 10.34
N GLN A 188 -18.80 6.36 10.27
CA GLN A 188 -19.89 6.65 9.35
C GLN A 188 -19.50 6.43 7.89
N LEU A 189 -18.30 6.86 7.49
CA LEU A 189 -17.79 6.67 6.13
C LEU A 189 -17.56 5.19 5.81
N PHE A 190 -17.03 4.40 6.75
CA PHE A 190 -16.94 2.94 6.57
C PHE A 190 -18.32 2.27 6.51
N ASP A 191 -19.37 2.83 7.13
CA ASP A 191 -20.72 2.30 7.07
C ASP A 191 -21.39 2.53 5.70
N GLU A 192 -20.90 3.47 4.89
CA GLU A 192 -21.35 3.67 3.50
C GLU A 192 -20.83 2.58 2.54
N ILE A 193 -19.79 1.83 2.94
CA ILE A 193 -19.25 0.73 2.14
C ILE A 193 -20.01 -0.55 2.48
N SER A 194 -20.54 -1.22 1.45
CA SER A 194 -21.21 -2.50 1.68
C SER A 194 -20.21 -3.55 2.19
N GLU A 195 -20.67 -4.47 3.05
CA GLU A 195 -19.79 -5.48 3.66
C GLU A 195 -19.11 -6.41 2.63
N ASP A 196 -19.71 -6.57 1.44
CA ASP A 196 -19.17 -7.39 0.36
C ASP A 196 -18.11 -6.65 -0.48
N GLU A 197 -18.13 -5.32 -0.46
CA GLU A 197 -17.13 -4.46 -1.14
C GLU A 197 -15.96 -4.09 -0.21
N MET A 198 -16.15 -4.25 1.09
CA MET A 198 -15.15 -3.91 2.11
C MET A 198 -13.97 -4.88 2.07
N ILE A 199 -12.76 -4.37 1.89
CA ILE A 199 -11.54 -5.17 1.94
C ILE A 199 -11.05 -5.37 3.38
N SER A 200 -10.15 -6.32 3.61
CA SER A 200 -9.62 -6.65 4.95
C SER A 200 -9.04 -5.44 5.69
N ASP A 201 -8.38 -4.54 4.98
CA ASP A 201 -7.81 -3.31 5.54
C ASP A 201 -8.90 -2.34 6.03
N ASP A 202 -10.03 -2.24 5.31
CA ASP A 202 -11.17 -1.41 5.74
C ASP A 202 -11.80 -1.94 7.03
N PHE A 203 -12.02 -3.24 7.14
CA PHE A 203 -12.49 -3.86 8.39
C PHE A 203 -11.54 -3.57 9.56
N PHE A 204 -10.24 -3.71 9.31
CA PHE A 204 -9.22 -3.46 10.32
C PHE A 204 -9.22 -2.00 10.77
N LYS A 205 -9.21 -1.05 9.84
CA LYS A 205 -9.28 0.39 10.12
C LYS A 205 -10.59 0.79 10.79
N LYS A 206 -11.72 0.19 10.39
CA LYS A 206 -13.02 0.38 11.01
C LYS A 206 -13.00 -0.07 12.47
N ALA A 207 -12.39 -1.23 12.77
CA ALA A 207 -12.23 -1.70 14.14
C ALA A 207 -11.37 -0.74 14.98
N ILE A 208 -10.29 -0.21 14.41
CA ILE A 208 -9.47 0.84 15.06
C ILE A 208 -10.32 2.08 15.36
N ALA A 209 -11.14 2.53 14.40
CA ALA A 209 -12.02 3.68 14.60
C ALA A 209 -13.01 3.46 15.75
N TYR A 210 -13.61 2.26 15.84
CA TYR A 210 -14.48 1.90 16.95
C TYR A 210 -13.75 1.89 18.28
N GLU A 211 -12.56 1.25 18.37
CA GLU A 211 -11.76 1.22 19.62
C GLU A 211 -11.37 2.62 20.07
N LYS A 212 -10.89 3.46 19.14
CA LYS A 212 -10.50 4.85 19.43
C LYS A 212 -11.69 5.75 19.80
N ASN A 213 -12.91 5.33 19.45
CA ASN A 213 -14.16 5.99 19.84
C ASN A 213 -14.79 5.38 21.11
N ASP A 214 -14.00 4.64 21.91
CA ASP A 214 -14.41 3.97 23.14
C ASP A 214 -15.52 2.90 22.97
N LEU A 215 -15.65 2.32 21.77
CA LEU A 215 -16.62 1.31 21.39
C LEU A 215 -15.94 -0.05 21.19
N THR A 216 -15.24 -0.54 22.21
CA THR A 216 -14.39 -1.75 22.14
C THR A 216 -15.17 -3.01 21.75
N GLN A 217 -16.42 -3.16 22.22
CA GLN A 217 -17.24 -4.34 21.89
C GLN A 217 -17.58 -4.40 20.40
N GLU A 218 -17.84 -3.26 19.78
CA GLU A 218 -18.05 -3.12 18.34
C GLU A 218 -16.77 -3.43 17.57
N ALA A 219 -15.61 -2.93 18.04
CA ALA A 219 -14.31 -3.25 17.47
C ALA A 219 -14.04 -4.77 17.48
N ILE A 220 -14.28 -5.46 18.58
CA ILE A 220 -14.17 -6.93 18.71
C ILE A 220 -15.06 -7.62 17.67
N LYS A 221 -16.31 -7.18 17.52
CA LYS A 221 -17.25 -7.77 16.57
C LYS A 221 -16.78 -7.60 15.12
N ILE A 222 -16.29 -6.41 14.76
CA ILE A 222 -15.73 -6.14 13.42
C ILE A 222 -14.50 -7.00 13.17
N MET A 223 -13.58 -7.11 14.14
CA MET A 223 -12.37 -7.95 14.01
C MET A 223 -12.71 -9.44 13.89
N THR A 224 -13.69 -9.91 14.65
CA THR A 224 -14.17 -11.31 14.53
C THR A 224 -14.76 -11.56 13.13
N THR A 225 -15.51 -10.59 12.60
CA THR A 225 -16.03 -10.66 11.23
C THR A 225 -14.90 -10.72 10.21
N LEU A 226 -13.90 -9.83 10.32
CA LEU A 226 -12.71 -9.83 9.47
C LEU A 226 -12.04 -11.20 9.45
N LEU A 227 -11.70 -11.75 10.63
CA LEU A 227 -10.98 -13.02 10.72
C LEU A 227 -11.82 -14.23 10.28
N SER A 228 -13.15 -14.12 10.27
CA SER A 228 -14.03 -15.13 9.68
C SER A 228 -14.02 -15.10 8.13
N LYS A 229 -13.82 -13.93 7.52
CA LYS A 229 -13.76 -13.72 6.08
C LYS A 229 -12.34 -13.93 5.52
N ASP A 230 -11.35 -13.45 6.25
CA ASP A 230 -9.93 -13.52 5.91
C ASP A 230 -9.13 -14.08 7.11
N PRO A 231 -9.11 -15.41 7.28
CA PRO A 231 -8.36 -16.05 8.36
C PRO A 231 -6.85 -15.85 8.27
N ASP A 232 -6.32 -15.49 7.11
CA ASP A 232 -4.87 -15.28 6.90
C ASP A 232 -4.41 -13.86 7.27
N PHE A 233 -5.32 -12.99 7.71
CA PHE A 233 -5.00 -11.65 8.17
C PHE A 233 -4.35 -11.67 9.57
N ILE A 234 -3.08 -12.06 9.63
CA ILE A 234 -2.33 -12.35 10.87
C ILE A 234 -2.32 -11.18 11.86
N GLN A 235 -2.20 -9.94 11.38
CA GLN A 235 -2.22 -8.74 12.23
C GLN A 235 -3.54 -8.61 13.01
N GLY A 236 -4.62 -9.12 12.45
CA GLY A 236 -5.94 -9.11 13.07
C GLY A 236 -6.01 -9.92 14.37
N TYR A 237 -5.31 -11.05 14.46
CA TYR A 237 -5.25 -11.84 15.69
C TYR A 237 -4.54 -11.10 16.81
N PHE A 238 -3.42 -10.43 16.51
CA PHE A 238 -2.71 -9.64 17.51
C PHE A 238 -3.56 -8.48 18.02
N TYR A 239 -4.26 -7.80 17.09
CA TYR A 239 -5.13 -6.70 17.46
C TYR A 239 -6.37 -7.16 18.23
N LEU A 240 -7.05 -8.23 17.80
CA LEU A 240 -8.18 -8.80 18.50
C LEU A 240 -7.80 -9.30 19.90
N GLN A 241 -6.63 -9.93 20.04
CA GLN A 241 -6.08 -10.30 21.35
C GLN A 241 -5.97 -9.08 22.27
N SER A 242 -5.42 -7.97 21.79
CA SER A 242 -5.28 -6.75 22.59
C SER A 242 -6.63 -6.15 22.99
N LEU A 243 -7.64 -6.23 22.12
CA LEU A 243 -9.00 -5.78 22.45
C LEU A 243 -9.62 -6.63 23.56
N TYR A 244 -9.47 -7.96 23.51
CA TYR A 244 -9.94 -8.84 24.59
C TYR A 244 -9.17 -8.61 25.90
N GLU A 245 -7.86 -8.36 25.84
CA GLU A 245 -7.04 -8.02 26.99
C GLU A 245 -7.51 -6.72 27.66
N ASN A 246 -7.79 -5.67 26.88
CA ASN A 246 -8.33 -4.39 27.37
C ASN A 246 -9.68 -4.57 28.09
N GLU A 247 -10.52 -5.48 27.58
CA GLU A 247 -11.79 -5.87 28.20
C GLU A 247 -11.62 -6.85 29.38
N LYS A 248 -10.38 -7.26 29.73
CA LYS A 248 -10.03 -8.26 30.74
C LYS A 248 -10.63 -9.63 30.46
N ASN A 249 -10.93 -9.91 29.22
CA ASN A 249 -11.36 -11.21 28.75
C ASN A 249 -10.16 -12.08 28.38
N TYR A 250 -9.36 -12.43 29.38
CA TYR A 250 -8.09 -13.13 29.19
C TYR A 250 -8.20 -14.50 28.50
N PRO A 251 -9.28 -15.33 28.79
CA PRO A 251 -9.41 -16.61 28.08
C PRO A 251 -9.53 -16.45 26.58
N ASP A 252 -10.35 -15.52 26.08
CA ASP A 252 -10.53 -15.28 24.66
C ASP A 252 -9.29 -14.60 24.06
N ALA A 253 -8.60 -13.72 24.81
CA ALA A 253 -7.33 -13.13 24.39
C ALA A 253 -6.27 -14.21 24.14
N ILE A 254 -6.09 -15.15 25.08
CA ILE A 254 -5.12 -16.25 24.98
C ILE A 254 -5.46 -17.16 23.78
N GLU A 255 -6.73 -17.57 23.63
CA GLU A 255 -7.11 -18.45 22.52
C GLU A 255 -6.91 -17.76 21.15
N THR A 256 -7.27 -16.48 21.04
CA THR A 256 -7.04 -15.69 19.83
C THR A 256 -5.55 -15.63 19.48
N GLY A 257 -4.68 -15.37 20.46
CA GLY A 257 -3.23 -15.38 20.25
C GLY A 257 -2.72 -16.73 19.77
N LYS A 258 -3.19 -17.83 20.37
CA LYS A 258 -2.84 -19.20 19.96
C LYS A 258 -3.32 -19.51 18.55
N GLU A 259 -4.50 -19.06 18.16
CA GLU A 259 -4.99 -19.21 16.77
C GLU A 259 -4.08 -18.51 15.77
N GLY A 260 -3.71 -17.25 16.02
CA GLY A 260 -2.76 -16.53 15.17
C GLY A 260 -1.39 -17.21 15.10
N LEU A 261 -0.90 -17.79 16.21
CA LEU A 261 0.37 -18.53 16.23
C LEU A 261 0.30 -19.89 15.52
N ARG A 262 -0.88 -20.50 15.36
CA ARG A 262 -1.05 -21.70 14.49
C ARG A 262 -0.86 -21.35 13.01
N LEU A 263 -1.19 -20.12 12.59
CA LEU A 263 -1.04 -19.63 11.22
C LEU A 263 0.37 -19.12 10.97
N ASN A 264 0.93 -18.34 11.88
CA ASN A 264 2.31 -17.86 11.81
C ASN A 264 3.08 -18.13 13.12
N GLN A 265 3.76 -19.25 13.14
CA GLN A 265 4.57 -19.67 14.29
C GLN A 265 5.85 -18.85 14.51
N PHE A 266 6.15 -17.86 13.67
CA PHE A 266 7.32 -16.99 13.77
C PHE A 266 6.95 -15.53 14.12
N TYR A 267 5.68 -15.26 14.43
CA TYR A 267 5.22 -13.93 14.81
C TYR A 267 5.62 -13.63 16.26
N LYS A 268 6.81 -13.09 16.45
CA LYS A 268 7.45 -12.91 17.77
C LYS A 268 6.66 -11.98 18.70
N GLU A 269 6.06 -10.91 18.19
CA GLU A 269 5.24 -9.99 18.96
C GLU A 269 4.00 -10.71 19.54
N LEU A 270 3.35 -11.53 18.74
CA LEU A 270 2.21 -12.33 19.19
C LEU A 270 2.64 -13.43 20.18
N MET A 271 3.83 -14.05 20.00
CA MET A 271 4.38 -14.98 20.98
C MET A 271 4.60 -14.32 22.34
N VAL A 272 5.14 -13.10 22.36
CA VAL A 272 5.39 -12.38 23.61
C VAL A 272 4.10 -11.99 24.28
N SER A 273 3.17 -11.40 23.55
CA SER A 273 1.87 -11.00 24.09
C SER A 273 1.09 -12.20 24.63
N THR A 274 0.96 -13.29 23.83
CA THR A 274 0.27 -14.52 24.26
C THR A 274 1.01 -15.18 25.43
N GLY A 275 2.34 -15.23 25.39
CA GLY A 275 3.15 -15.81 26.47
C GLY A 275 3.02 -15.06 27.79
N SER A 276 2.96 -13.73 27.75
CA SER A 276 2.72 -12.91 28.94
C SER A 276 1.34 -13.17 29.54
N LEU A 277 0.32 -13.21 28.69
CA LEU A 277 -1.05 -13.53 29.14
C LEU A 277 -1.16 -14.93 29.73
N GLU A 278 -0.46 -15.91 29.17
CA GLU A 278 -0.41 -17.27 29.72
C GLU A 278 0.27 -17.31 31.07
N ILE A 279 1.35 -16.57 31.28
CA ILE A 279 2.02 -16.48 32.58
C ILE A 279 1.10 -15.88 33.66
N GLU A 280 0.37 -14.82 33.29
CA GLU A 280 -0.41 -14.06 34.25
C GLU A 280 -1.81 -14.67 34.52
N HIS A 281 -2.41 -15.27 33.49
CA HIS A 281 -3.84 -15.65 33.51
C HIS A 281 -4.15 -17.05 33.00
N GLY A 282 -3.14 -17.82 32.54
CA GLY A 282 -3.29 -19.15 31.94
C GLY A 282 -2.32 -20.19 32.48
N ASP A 283 -1.64 -20.88 31.59
CA ASP A 283 -0.58 -21.85 31.90
C ASP A 283 0.80 -21.18 31.82
N ALA A 284 1.38 -20.87 32.98
CA ALA A 284 2.68 -20.22 33.07
C ALA A 284 3.82 -21.00 32.35
N ASN A 285 3.74 -22.34 32.31
CA ASN A 285 4.76 -23.13 31.59
C ASN A 285 4.65 -22.93 30.09
N GLU A 286 3.42 -22.89 29.55
CA GLU A 286 3.20 -22.63 28.13
C GLU A 286 3.65 -21.19 27.77
N GLY A 287 3.39 -20.23 28.64
CA GLY A 287 3.86 -18.86 28.48
C GLY A 287 5.39 -18.76 28.43
N VAL A 288 6.09 -19.43 29.34
CA VAL A 288 7.57 -19.47 29.36
C VAL A 288 8.10 -20.08 28.06
N GLU A 289 7.47 -21.14 27.55
CA GLU A 289 7.90 -21.77 26.28
C GLU A 289 7.67 -20.84 25.08
N LEU A 290 6.56 -20.08 25.04
CA LEU A 290 6.33 -19.08 23.99
C LEU A 290 7.38 -17.96 24.01
N LEU A 291 7.71 -17.43 25.19
CA LEU A 291 8.75 -16.40 25.33
C LEU A 291 10.15 -16.91 24.92
N LYS A 292 10.49 -18.16 25.25
CA LYS A 292 11.74 -18.79 24.80
C LYS A 292 11.77 -18.93 23.27
N LYS A 293 10.65 -19.35 22.66
CA LYS A 293 10.55 -19.42 21.19
C LYS A 293 10.70 -18.05 20.52
N ALA A 294 10.14 -16.99 21.12
CA ALA A 294 10.34 -15.64 20.61
C ALA A 294 11.84 -15.24 20.56
N LEU A 295 12.62 -15.60 21.60
CA LEU A 295 14.09 -15.43 21.63
C LEU A 295 14.81 -16.33 20.62
N GLU A 296 14.25 -17.47 20.25
CA GLU A 296 14.78 -18.33 19.19
C GLU A 296 14.62 -17.71 17.80
N VAL A 297 13.48 -17.05 17.57
CA VAL A 297 13.18 -16.34 16.32
C VAL A 297 14.04 -15.07 16.18
N ASP A 298 14.16 -14.30 17.26
CA ASP A 298 14.96 -13.07 17.30
C ASP A 298 15.66 -12.91 18.65
N ASN A 299 16.95 -13.22 18.70
CA ASN A 299 17.76 -13.15 19.92
C ASN A 299 18.08 -11.70 20.35
N ALA A 300 17.88 -10.71 19.48
CA ALA A 300 18.01 -9.30 19.78
C ALA A 300 16.72 -8.69 20.36
N TYR A 301 15.64 -9.46 20.37
CA TYR A 301 14.35 -9.02 20.91
C TYR A 301 14.38 -9.10 22.45
N HIS A 302 14.63 -7.96 23.10
CA HIS A 302 14.92 -7.92 24.53
C HIS A 302 13.70 -8.11 25.44
N GLU A 303 12.48 -7.89 24.96
CA GLU A 303 11.26 -7.93 25.77
C GLU A 303 11.02 -9.30 26.44
N PRO A 304 11.03 -10.43 25.70
CA PRO A 304 10.84 -11.74 26.35
C PRO A 304 11.96 -12.07 27.33
N LEU A 305 13.19 -11.57 27.10
CA LEU A 305 14.30 -11.75 28.04
C LEU A 305 14.04 -11.05 29.38
N LEU A 306 13.50 -9.82 29.35
CA LEU A 306 13.15 -9.07 30.55
C LEU A 306 12.00 -9.77 31.32
N ILE A 307 10.94 -10.19 30.62
CA ILE A 307 9.80 -10.88 31.23
C ILE A 307 10.24 -12.18 31.92
N LEU A 308 11.00 -13.04 31.22
CA LEU A 308 11.50 -14.27 31.79
C LEU A 308 12.44 -14.04 32.98
N SER A 309 13.34 -13.04 32.88
CA SER A 309 14.26 -12.72 33.98
C SER A 309 13.52 -12.24 35.23
N ASP A 310 12.48 -11.46 35.06
CA ASP A 310 11.63 -10.98 36.16
C ASP A 310 10.83 -12.11 36.80
N LEU A 311 10.26 -13.02 35.98
CA LEU A 311 9.55 -14.21 36.45
C LEU A 311 10.48 -15.10 37.28
N PHE A 312 11.62 -15.51 36.74
CA PHE A 312 12.59 -16.39 37.43
C PHE A 312 13.17 -15.72 38.69
N ARG A 313 13.31 -14.42 38.71
CA ARG A 313 13.73 -13.66 39.92
C ARG A 313 12.65 -13.72 41.01
N GLN A 314 11.37 -13.63 40.63
CA GLN A 314 10.25 -13.75 41.60
C GLN A 314 10.17 -15.17 42.18
N GLU A 315 10.49 -16.18 41.38
CA GLU A 315 10.54 -17.59 41.77
C GLU A 315 11.85 -17.97 42.49
N GLU A 316 12.80 -17.03 42.65
CA GLU A 316 14.14 -17.24 43.19
C GLU A 316 14.98 -18.29 42.40
N ASP A 317 14.61 -18.54 41.13
CA ASP A 317 15.32 -19.48 40.24
C ASP A 317 16.48 -18.77 39.50
N TYR A 318 17.57 -18.56 40.22
CA TYR A 318 18.78 -17.94 39.68
C TYR A 318 19.53 -18.81 38.66
N GLU A 319 19.32 -20.13 38.70
CA GLU A 319 19.91 -21.06 37.73
C GLU A 319 19.27 -20.90 36.35
N ALA A 320 17.94 -20.72 36.32
CA ALA A 320 17.21 -20.42 35.08
C ALA A 320 17.66 -19.07 34.46
N ILE A 321 17.86 -18.03 35.28
CA ILE A 321 18.38 -16.73 34.80
C ILE A 321 19.77 -16.88 34.16
N ILE A 322 20.71 -17.58 34.84
CA ILE A 322 22.06 -17.81 34.31
C ILE A 322 22.00 -18.60 32.99
N SER A 323 21.14 -19.61 32.90
CA SER A 323 20.94 -20.41 31.70
C SER A 323 20.39 -19.57 30.54
N LEU A 324 19.40 -18.71 30.80
CA LEU A 324 18.77 -17.81 29.84
C LEU A 324 19.80 -16.79 29.27
N LEU A 325 20.53 -16.11 30.15
CA LEU A 325 21.57 -15.16 29.75
C LEU A 325 22.70 -15.84 28.95
N SER A 326 23.14 -17.03 29.38
CA SER A 326 24.14 -17.80 28.66
C SER A 326 23.66 -18.28 27.26
N TYR A 327 22.35 -18.49 27.09
CA TYR A 327 21.77 -18.81 25.81
C TYR A 327 21.81 -17.62 24.84
N VAL A 328 21.40 -16.44 25.29
CA VAL A 328 21.40 -15.20 24.50
C VAL A 328 22.82 -14.80 24.11
N ASP A 329 23.78 -14.86 25.06
CA ASP A 329 25.19 -14.50 24.81
C ASP A 329 25.83 -15.40 23.76
N ARG A 330 25.58 -16.71 23.78
CA ARG A 330 26.11 -17.65 22.77
C ARG A 330 25.59 -17.39 21.38
N LYS A 331 24.34 -16.91 21.22
CA LYS A 331 23.76 -16.60 19.91
C LYS A 331 24.13 -15.21 19.38
N SER A 332 24.55 -14.30 20.25
CA SER A 332 25.02 -12.95 19.84
C SER A 332 26.43 -12.94 19.25
N VAL A 333 27.17 -14.03 19.33
CA VAL A 333 28.56 -14.18 18.85
C VAL A 333 28.66 -14.87 17.48
N VAL A 334 27.54 -15.27 16.88
CA VAL A 334 27.47 -15.90 15.55
C VAL A 334 26.84 -14.93 14.56
#